data_89c850c9b71223683ed60494339e8836
#
_entry.id   89c850c9b71223683ed60494339e8836
#
_cell.length_a   1.000
_cell.length_b   1.000
_cell.length_c   1.000
_cell.angle_alpha   90.00
_cell.angle_beta   90.00
_cell.angle_gamma   90.00
#
_symmetry.space_group_name_H-M   'P 1'
#
loop_
_entity.id
_entity.type
_entity.pdbx_description
1 polymer ?
#
loop_
_entity_poly.entity_id
_entity_poly.type
_entity_poly.pdbx_seq_one_letter_code
_entity_poly.pdbx_strand_id
1 'polypeptide(L)'
;WENDPNREYVVPASNSTYYDYFDRDNQYATPVTIDITFACNMELEIASGRFNPTTDTLSVRGSFNGWGANDLMFQSTTDPNVYDGTFSVNTYEGETINYKFAYFGPNGTTWENDPNKTYTVTADDITFGAAFIERGFNNLDLSNVTNFPVTIKFTVNMAGAISSINLQPFPSIDDVRICGANAPLQWPAGGWPNADSIRTIKLYDNGTNGDVTAGDNVWSREVIFPQYSPLSIQYKYGANWGLASNNGGNDNENGVGADHFITLTPDLVSATVLNVFGTMGTHPLVDIVTDVNEIKDLVPVVYDLGQNYPNPFNPSTTIKFSIPESGMVTLRVFNMLGQEVATLLNSEKTAGVYEASFDASALSSGIYFYTLDSKNFTSTKKMVLLK
;
A
#
# COMPACT_ATOMS: atom_id res chain seq x y z
N TRP A 1 -16.81 -30.68 -11.43
CA TRP A 1 -17.92 -31.05 -10.55
C TRP A 1 -18.43 -29.77 -9.89
N GLU A 2 -19.78 -29.65 -9.78
CA GLU A 2 -20.40 -28.58 -8.98
C GLU A 2 -20.34 -28.94 -7.51
N ASN A 3 -20.39 -27.89 -6.64
CA ASN A 3 -20.48 -28.09 -5.21
C ASN A 3 -21.88 -28.64 -4.82
N ASP A 4 -21.95 -29.48 -3.79
CA ASP A 4 -23.22 -29.93 -3.22
C ASP A 4 -23.96 -28.77 -2.49
N PRO A 5 -25.33 -28.77 -2.51
CA PRO A 5 -26.24 -29.81 -2.99
C PRO A 5 -26.50 -29.76 -4.50
N ASN A 6 -26.92 -30.91 -5.06
CA ASN A 6 -27.37 -31.01 -6.45
C ASN A 6 -28.54 -30.05 -6.69
N ARG A 7 -28.58 -29.47 -7.88
CA ARG A 7 -29.67 -28.59 -8.30
C ARG A 7 -30.92 -29.37 -8.65
N GLU A 8 -32.08 -28.80 -8.31
CA GLU A 8 -33.36 -29.35 -8.64
C GLU A 8 -34.13 -28.35 -9.51
N TYR A 9 -34.77 -28.83 -10.58
CA TYR A 9 -35.63 -28.04 -11.44
C TYR A 9 -37.05 -28.61 -11.43
N VAL A 10 -38.00 -27.78 -11.04
CA VAL A 10 -39.40 -28.11 -11.12
C VAL A 10 -39.94 -27.80 -12.54
N VAL A 11 -40.30 -28.84 -13.31
CA VAL A 11 -40.77 -28.66 -14.67
C VAL A 11 -42.11 -27.94 -14.64
N PRO A 12 -42.24 -26.73 -15.23
CA PRO A 12 -43.51 -26.04 -15.29
C PRO A 12 -44.47 -26.68 -16.32
N ALA A 13 -45.76 -26.41 -16.17
CA ALA A 13 -46.78 -26.95 -17.06
C ALA A 13 -46.80 -26.33 -18.48
N SER A 14 -45.99 -25.30 -18.73
CA SER A 14 -45.86 -24.61 -20.01
C SER A 14 -44.41 -24.62 -20.50
N ASN A 15 -44.21 -24.42 -21.82
CA ASN A 15 -42.87 -24.30 -22.38
C ASN A 15 -42.11 -23.16 -21.72
N SER A 16 -40.95 -23.48 -21.10
CA SER A 16 -40.05 -22.52 -20.50
C SER A 16 -38.62 -22.85 -20.89
N THR A 17 -37.77 -21.82 -20.91
CA THR A 17 -36.34 -21.99 -21.10
C THR A 17 -35.71 -21.96 -19.72
N TYR A 18 -34.96 -22.97 -19.38
CA TYR A 18 -34.16 -23.04 -18.15
C TYR A 18 -32.73 -22.63 -18.45
N TYR A 19 -32.25 -21.67 -17.70
CA TYR A 19 -30.86 -21.25 -17.72
C TYR A 19 -30.21 -21.64 -16.40
N ASP A 20 -29.13 -22.36 -16.44
CA ASP A 20 -28.36 -22.75 -15.28
C ASP A 20 -26.88 -22.39 -15.47
N TYR A 21 -26.22 -22.10 -14.40
CA TYR A 21 -24.81 -21.69 -14.40
C TYR A 21 -24.03 -22.62 -13.51
N PHE A 22 -22.90 -23.09 -14.03
CA PHE A 22 -22.00 -23.96 -13.28
C PHE A 22 -21.52 -23.26 -11.99
N ASP A 23 -21.59 -23.99 -10.87
CA ASP A 23 -21.10 -23.57 -9.54
C ASP A 23 -21.78 -22.29 -8.97
N ARG A 24 -23.07 -22.05 -9.32
CA ARG A 24 -23.89 -20.98 -8.74
C ARG A 24 -24.97 -21.53 -7.84
N ASP A 25 -24.98 -21.07 -6.59
CA ASP A 25 -25.93 -21.56 -5.56
C ASP A 25 -27.37 -21.05 -5.76
N ASN A 26 -27.58 -20.03 -6.60
CA ASN A 26 -28.91 -19.46 -6.84
C ASN A 26 -29.55 -20.05 -8.08
N GLN A 27 -30.40 -21.07 -7.89
CA GLN A 27 -31.04 -21.88 -8.93
C GLN A 27 -31.95 -21.11 -9.91
N TYR A 28 -32.40 -19.91 -9.58
CA TYR A 28 -33.41 -19.18 -10.31
C TYR A 28 -33.07 -17.73 -10.64
N ALA A 29 -31.85 -17.29 -10.31
CA ALA A 29 -31.47 -15.93 -10.57
C ALA A 29 -31.26 -15.70 -12.07
N THR A 30 -32.18 -14.96 -12.68
CA THR A 30 -31.96 -14.41 -14.01
C THR A 30 -30.93 -13.30 -13.91
N PRO A 31 -29.77 -13.41 -14.58
CA PRO A 31 -28.80 -12.33 -14.56
C PRO A 31 -29.41 -11.03 -15.06
N VAL A 32 -29.12 -9.96 -14.38
CA VAL A 32 -29.49 -8.60 -14.78
C VAL A 32 -28.24 -7.77 -14.95
N THR A 33 -28.30 -6.77 -15.81
CA THR A 33 -27.20 -5.81 -15.94
C THR A 33 -27.45 -4.67 -14.98
N ILE A 34 -26.49 -4.40 -14.10
CA ILE A 34 -26.49 -3.22 -13.22
C ILE A 34 -25.23 -2.40 -13.47
N ASP A 35 -25.28 -1.12 -13.14
CA ASP A 35 -24.12 -0.24 -13.21
C ASP A 35 -23.42 -0.20 -11.85
N ILE A 36 -22.18 -0.68 -11.79
CA ILE A 36 -21.37 -0.64 -10.58
C ILE A 36 -20.36 0.49 -10.70
N THR A 37 -20.44 1.46 -9.79
CA THR A 37 -19.42 2.49 -9.63
C THR A 37 -18.41 2.03 -8.60
N PHE A 38 -17.15 1.84 -9.03
CA PHE A 38 -16.02 1.64 -8.15
C PHE A 38 -15.35 2.97 -7.89
N ALA A 39 -15.10 3.29 -6.62
CA ALA A 39 -14.34 4.44 -6.18
C ALA A 39 -13.15 3.99 -5.35
N CYS A 40 -11.95 4.45 -5.71
CA CYS A 40 -10.70 4.13 -5.03
C CYS A 40 -10.09 5.40 -4.43
N ASN A 41 -9.94 5.41 -3.11
CA ASN A 41 -9.19 6.47 -2.44
C ASN A 41 -7.68 6.20 -2.59
N MET A 42 -6.99 7.11 -3.26
CA MET A 42 -5.57 7.06 -3.57
C MET A 42 -4.74 8.04 -2.72
N GLU A 43 -5.32 8.69 -1.71
CA GLU A 43 -4.67 9.74 -0.90
C GLU A 43 -3.30 9.31 -0.40
N LEU A 44 -3.19 8.12 0.21
CA LEU A 44 -1.94 7.64 0.78
C LEU A 44 -0.92 7.20 -0.29
N GLU A 45 -1.38 6.69 -1.42
CA GLU A 45 -0.52 6.35 -2.56
C GLU A 45 0.05 7.59 -3.22
N ILE A 46 -0.75 8.66 -3.37
CA ILE A 46 -0.33 9.97 -3.88
C ILE A 46 0.63 10.64 -2.88
N ALA A 47 0.27 10.71 -1.62
CA ALA A 47 1.06 11.37 -0.58
C ALA A 47 2.42 10.70 -0.37
N SER A 48 2.50 9.38 -0.51
CA SER A 48 3.76 8.62 -0.43
C SER A 48 4.61 8.67 -1.72
N GLY A 49 4.07 9.24 -2.81
CA GLY A 49 4.72 9.27 -4.12
C GLY A 49 4.75 7.92 -4.86
N ARG A 50 4.02 6.91 -4.39
CA ARG A 50 3.91 5.60 -5.07
C ARG A 50 3.03 5.68 -6.31
N PHE A 51 1.99 6.52 -6.28
CA PHE A 51 1.15 6.83 -7.42
C PHE A 51 1.34 8.29 -7.85
N ASN A 52 1.65 8.50 -9.12
CA ASN A 52 1.78 9.84 -9.71
C ASN A 52 0.55 10.15 -10.58
N PRO A 53 -0.33 11.09 -10.16
CA PRO A 53 -1.56 11.42 -10.91
C PRO A 53 -1.35 11.87 -12.37
N THR A 54 -0.13 12.30 -12.73
CA THR A 54 0.15 12.81 -14.09
C THR A 54 0.68 11.73 -15.05
N THR A 55 1.20 10.62 -14.53
CA THR A 55 1.84 9.57 -15.34
C THR A 55 1.23 8.21 -15.16
N ASP A 56 0.54 7.98 -14.05
CA ASP A 56 -0.01 6.68 -13.73
C ASP A 56 -1.52 6.66 -14.00
N THR A 57 -2.03 5.51 -14.40
CA THR A 57 -3.43 5.28 -14.70
C THR A 57 -3.97 4.17 -13.81
N LEU A 58 -5.10 4.41 -13.14
CA LEU A 58 -5.77 3.43 -12.30
C LEU A 58 -6.80 2.64 -13.09
N SER A 59 -6.95 1.36 -12.79
CA SER A 59 -7.97 0.47 -13.33
C SER A 59 -8.56 -0.42 -12.23
N VAL A 60 -9.83 -0.80 -12.38
CA VAL A 60 -10.42 -1.88 -11.60
C VAL A 60 -10.44 -3.17 -12.42
N ARG A 61 -10.05 -4.28 -11.81
CA ARG A 61 -9.96 -5.58 -12.45
C ARG A 61 -10.60 -6.64 -11.56
N GLY A 62 -11.35 -7.54 -12.13
CA GLY A 62 -12.08 -8.50 -11.33
C GLY A 62 -12.75 -9.60 -12.13
N SER A 63 -13.53 -10.43 -11.42
CA SER A 63 -14.29 -11.53 -12.04
C SER A 63 -15.28 -11.04 -13.12
N PHE A 64 -15.78 -9.82 -12.98
CA PHE A 64 -16.77 -9.22 -13.89
C PHE A 64 -16.17 -8.82 -15.27
N ASN A 65 -14.87 -8.58 -15.36
CA ASN A 65 -14.17 -8.16 -16.61
C ASN A 65 -13.04 -9.11 -17.02
N GLY A 66 -13.00 -10.33 -16.46
CA GLY A 66 -11.96 -11.31 -16.74
C GLY A 66 -10.55 -10.86 -16.34
N TRP A 67 -10.45 -9.98 -15.35
CA TRP A 67 -9.20 -9.38 -14.86
C TRP A 67 -8.46 -8.52 -15.90
N GLY A 68 -9.20 -8.02 -16.90
CA GLY A 68 -8.68 -7.17 -17.96
C GLY A 68 -8.27 -5.78 -17.47
N ALA A 69 -7.45 -5.08 -18.25
CA ALA A 69 -6.90 -3.78 -17.91
C ALA A 69 -7.68 -2.58 -18.48
N ASN A 70 -8.81 -2.82 -19.15
CA ASN A 70 -9.49 -1.78 -19.94
C ASN A 70 -10.46 -0.91 -19.15
N ASP A 71 -10.85 -1.35 -17.95
CA ASP A 71 -11.79 -0.61 -17.10
C ASP A 71 -11.03 0.44 -16.28
N LEU A 72 -10.79 1.57 -16.94
CA LEU A 72 -10.03 2.69 -16.40
C LEU A 72 -10.88 3.52 -15.46
N MET A 73 -10.24 3.99 -14.39
CA MET A 73 -10.81 4.89 -13.41
C MET A 73 -10.17 6.26 -13.53
N PHE A 74 -10.96 7.30 -13.37
CA PHE A 74 -10.52 8.68 -13.57
C PHE A 74 -10.65 9.46 -12.26
N GLN A 75 -9.81 10.48 -12.12
CA GLN A 75 -9.84 11.36 -10.97
C GLN A 75 -11.21 12.00 -10.82
N SER A 76 -11.80 11.91 -9.64
CA SER A 76 -13.09 12.49 -9.32
C SER A 76 -13.05 14.02 -9.40
N THR A 77 -14.14 14.61 -9.85
CA THR A 77 -14.27 16.08 -9.93
C THR A 77 -14.52 16.74 -8.55
N THR A 78 -14.88 15.94 -7.55
CA THR A 78 -15.23 16.41 -6.20
C THR A 78 -14.10 16.20 -5.19
N ASP A 79 -13.29 15.17 -5.37
CA ASP A 79 -12.13 14.88 -4.52
C ASP A 79 -10.94 14.42 -5.39
N PRO A 80 -9.85 15.19 -5.47
CA PRO A 80 -8.70 14.84 -6.29
C PRO A 80 -7.93 13.59 -5.83
N ASN A 81 -8.23 13.09 -4.62
CA ASN A 81 -7.63 11.86 -4.11
C ASN A 81 -8.44 10.61 -4.44
N VAL A 82 -9.67 10.77 -4.93
CA VAL A 82 -10.54 9.67 -5.31
C VAL A 82 -10.53 9.49 -6.82
N TYR A 83 -10.45 8.25 -7.26
CA TYR A 83 -10.58 7.84 -8.66
C TYR A 83 -11.80 6.94 -8.77
N ASP A 84 -12.67 7.23 -9.71
CA ASP A 84 -13.90 6.46 -9.90
C ASP A 84 -14.11 6.05 -11.35
N GLY A 85 -14.96 5.04 -11.53
CA GLY A 85 -15.40 4.54 -12.83
C GLY A 85 -16.63 3.68 -12.67
N THR A 86 -17.59 3.85 -13.60
CA THR A 86 -18.84 3.10 -13.62
C THR A 86 -18.84 2.10 -14.77
N PHE A 87 -19.15 0.84 -14.46
CA PHE A 87 -19.10 -0.28 -15.42
C PHE A 87 -20.37 -1.09 -15.34
N SER A 88 -20.91 -1.43 -16.50
CA SER A 88 -22.09 -2.31 -16.59
C SER A 88 -21.67 -3.76 -16.36
N VAL A 89 -22.23 -4.38 -15.34
CA VAL A 89 -21.89 -5.75 -14.90
C VAL A 89 -23.12 -6.62 -14.99
N ASN A 90 -22.99 -7.78 -15.63
CA ASN A 90 -24.04 -8.79 -15.68
C ASN A 90 -23.91 -9.68 -14.42
N THR A 91 -24.90 -9.62 -13.53
CA THR A 91 -24.84 -10.20 -12.18
C THR A 91 -26.21 -10.61 -11.67
N TYR A 92 -26.28 -11.15 -10.45
CA TYR A 92 -27.52 -11.51 -9.76
C TYR A 92 -27.38 -11.27 -8.26
N GLU A 93 -28.51 -11.21 -7.56
CA GLU A 93 -28.52 -11.06 -6.09
C GLU A 93 -27.74 -12.20 -5.40
N GLY A 94 -26.87 -11.84 -4.48
CA GLY A 94 -26.03 -12.78 -3.74
C GLY A 94 -24.71 -13.17 -4.43
N GLU A 95 -24.49 -12.76 -5.70
CA GLU A 95 -23.22 -12.98 -6.37
C GLU A 95 -22.09 -12.22 -5.67
N THR A 96 -20.97 -12.90 -5.47
CA THR A 96 -19.76 -12.28 -4.93
C THR A 96 -18.80 -11.93 -6.05
N ILE A 97 -18.60 -10.65 -6.27
CA ILE A 97 -17.66 -10.09 -7.22
C ILE A 97 -16.29 -9.99 -6.52
N ASN A 98 -15.28 -10.67 -7.09
CA ASN A 98 -13.90 -10.54 -6.66
C ASN A 98 -13.21 -9.49 -7.52
N TYR A 99 -12.51 -8.52 -6.90
CA TYR A 99 -11.82 -7.46 -7.64
C TYR A 99 -10.57 -6.96 -6.93
N LYS A 100 -9.73 -6.24 -7.65
CA LYS A 100 -8.59 -5.45 -7.17
C LYS A 100 -8.50 -4.16 -7.96
N PHE A 101 -7.92 -3.15 -7.35
CA PHE A 101 -7.40 -2.03 -8.09
C PHE A 101 -5.96 -2.32 -8.54
N ALA A 102 -5.60 -1.77 -9.68
CA ALA A 102 -4.23 -1.82 -10.19
C ALA A 102 -3.93 -0.53 -10.94
N TYR A 103 -2.76 0.04 -10.72
CA TYR A 103 -2.31 1.18 -11.50
C TYR A 103 -1.09 0.84 -12.33
N PHE A 104 -0.91 1.53 -13.43
CA PHE A 104 0.20 1.31 -14.35
C PHE A 104 0.71 2.64 -14.91
N GLY A 105 2.01 2.68 -15.14
CA GLY A 105 2.72 3.87 -15.60
C GLY A 105 4.13 3.52 -16.09
N PRO A 106 5.05 4.49 -16.15
CA PRO A 106 6.41 4.29 -16.64
C PRO A 106 7.18 3.18 -15.92
N ASN A 107 6.86 2.93 -14.65
CA ASN A 107 7.51 1.93 -13.81
C ASN A 107 6.84 0.53 -13.88
N GLY A 108 5.84 0.34 -14.74
CA GLY A 108 5.10 -0.90 -14.92
C GLY A 108 3.76 -0.91 -14.18
N THR A 109 3.25 -2.11 -13.89
CA THR A 109 1.95 -2.29 -13.23
C THR A 109 2.14 -2.64 -11.77
N THR A 110 1.43 -1.94 -10.91
CA THR A 110 1.32 -2.22 -9.47
C THR A 110 -0.09 -2.71 -9.17
N TRP A 111 -0.19 -3.89 -8.60
CA TRP A 111 -1.42 -4.49 -8.14
C TRP A 111 -1.59 -4.29 -6.63
N GLU A 112 -2.83 -4.28 -6.18
CA GLU A 112 -3.09 -4.44 -4.75
C GLU A 112 -2.60 -5.82 -4.26
N ASN A 113 -2.23 -5.87 -2.98
CA ASN A 113 -1.81 -7.11 -2.32
C ASN A 113 -2.98 -8.09 -2.19
N ASP A 114 -2.67 -9.35 -1.96
CA ASP A 114 -3.67 -10.37 -1.61
C ASP A 114 -4.22 -10.18 -0.17
N PRO A 115 -5.43 -10.58 0.09
CA PRO A 115 -6.41 -11.21 -0.81
C PRO A 115 -7.13 -10.22 -1.73
N ASN A 116 -7.88 -10.77 -2.72
CA ASN A 116 -8.80 -9.95 -3.51
C ASN A 116 -9.84 -9.27 -2.61
N LYS A 117 -10.27 -8.06 -3.01
CA LYS A 117 -11.46 -7.45 -2.45
C LYS A 117 -12.71 -8.18 -2.94
N THR A 118 -13.74 -8.17 -2.12
CA THR A 118 -15.02 -8.79 -2.45
C THR A 118 -16.16 -7.80 -2.28
N TYR A 119 -17.17 -7.94 -3.12
CA TYR A 119 -18.46 -7.27 -3.01
C TYR A 119 -19.57 -8.28 -3.29
N THR A 120 -20.55 -8.40 -2.39
CA THR A 120 -21.73 -9.24 -2.59
C THR A 120 -22.88 -8.36 -3.05
N VAL A 121 -23.42 -8.67 -4.23
CA VAL A 121 -24.54 -7.94 -4.85
C VAL A 121 -25.79 -8.12 -4.00
N THR A 122 -26.42 -7.02 -3.64
CA THR A 122 -27.61 -7.00 -2.78
C THR A 122 -28.90 -6.93 -3.58
N ALA A 123 -30.02 -7.22 -2.94
CA ALA A 123 -31.36 -7.05 -3.53
C ALA A 123 -31.63 -5.59 -3.91
N ASP A 124 -31.09 -4.64 -3.13
CA ASP A 124 -31.23 -3.21 -3.42
C ASP A 124 -30.49 -2.82 -4.69
N ASP A 125 -29.27 -3.35 -4.90
CA ASP A 125 -28.50 -3.10 -6.13
C ASP A 125 -29.25 -3.56 -7.37
N ILE A 126 -29.89 -4.72 -7.29
CA ILE A 126 -30.72 -5.24 -8.37
C ILE A 126 -31.96 -4.37 -8.59
N THR A 127 -32.59 -3.93 -7.51
CA THR A 127 -33.82 -3.10 -7.58
C THR A 127 -33.53 -1.72 -8.15
N PHE A 128 -32.41 -1.10 -7.75
CA PHE A 128 -32.01 0.22 -8.24
C PHE A 128 -31.24 0.16 -9.57
N GLY A 129 -30.80 -1.02 -9.99
CA GLY A 129 -29.98 -1.19 -11.19
C GLY A 129 -28.57 -0.61 -11.06
N ALA A 130 -28.13 -0.34 -9.82
CA ALA A 130 -26.84 0.30 -9.56
C ALA A 130 -26.27 -0.07 -8.18
N ALA A 131 -24.94 -0.10 -8.10
CA ALA A 131 -24.18 -0.24 -6.84
C ALA A 131 -23.04 0.78 -6.77
N PHE A 132 -22.66 1.16 -5.55
CA PHE A 132 -21.51 2.04 -5.29
C PHE A 132 -20.56 1.38 -4.30
N ILE A 133 -19.28 1.25 -4.68
CA ILE A 133 -18.25 0.58 -3.90
C ILE A 133 -17.07 1.54 -3.73
N GLU A 134 -16.84 2.02 -2.52
CA GLU A 134 -15.69 2.86 -2.20
C GLU A 134 -14.72 2.12 -1.28
N ARG A 135 -13.43 2.10 -1.64
CA ARG A 135 -12.35 1.49 -0.85
C ARG A 135 -11.05 2.28 -1.04
N GLY A 136 -10.17 2.24 -0.02
CA GLY A 136 -8.79 2.66 -0.18
C GLY A 136 -7.97 1.65 -0.98
N PHE A 137 -6.96 2.10 -1.71
CA PHE A 137 -5.98 1.22 -2.35
C PHE A 137 -5.28 0.39 -1.26
N ASN A 138 -5.15 -0.94 -1.45
CA ASN A 138 -4.65 -1.89 -0.45
C ASN A 138 -5.43 -1.89 0.90
N ASN A 139 -6.63 -1.32 0.97
CA ASN A 139 -7.37 -1.05 2.21
C ASN A 139 -6.54 -0.23 3.21
N LEU A 140 -5.65 0.63 2.72
CA LEU A 140 -4.82 1.48 3.57
C LEU A 140 -5.63 2.64 4.14
N ASP A 141 -5.39 2.90 5.41
CA ASP A 141 -5.82 4.07 6.15
C ASP A 141 -4.73 4.48 7.15
N LEU A 142 -4.89 5.63 7.80
CA LEU A 142 -3.88 6.18 8.72
C LEU A 142 -3.62 5.30 9.95
N SER A 143 -4.46 4.30 10.25
CA SER A 143 -4.26 3.39 11.39
C SER A 143 -3.37 2.20 11.05
N ASN A 144 -3.20 1.90 9.76
CA ASN A 144 -2.49 0.71 9.28
C ASN A 144 -1.27 1.00 8.40
N VAL A 145 -0.74 2.22 8.48
CA VAL A 145 0.46 2.67 7.75
C VAL A 145 1.47 3.31 8.68
N THR A 146 2.70 3.47 8.19
CA THR A 146 3.77 4.17 8.92
C THR A 146 3.54 5.67 8.94
N ASN A 147 3.77 6.32 10.10
CA ASN A 147 3.64 7.76 10.26
C ASN A 147 4.81 8.55 9.66
N PHE A 148 5.95 7.87 9.41
CA PHE A 148 7.20 8.45 8.91
C PHE A 148 7.83 7.54 7.88
N PRO A 149 8.78 8.00 7.07
CA PRO A 149 9.67 7.12 6.32
C PRO A 149 10.41 6.19 7.28
N VAL A 150 10.50 4.91 6.93
CA VAL A 150 11.12 3.88 7.77
C VAL A 150 12.33 3.30 7.08
N THR A 151 13.48 3.31 7.76
CA THR A 151 14.70 2.65 7.28
C THR A 151 14.79 1.24 7.85
N ILE A 152 14.69 0.23 6.99
CA ILE A 152 14.93 -1.16 7.38
C ILE A 152 16.26 -1.62 6.83
N LYS A 153 17.14 -2.06 7.72
CA LYS A 153 18.36 -2.76 7.35
C LYS A 153 18.03 -4.23 7.16
N PHE A 154 17.97 -4.68 5.93
CA PHE A 154 17.84 -6.09 5.59
C PHE A 154 19.22 -6.74 5.65
N THR A 155 19.33 -7.85 6.36
CA THR A 155 20.53 -8.70 6.37
C THR A 155 20.14 -10.13 6.07
N VAL A 156 20.95 -10.82 5.30
CA VAL A 156 20.77 -12.25 5.04
C VAL A 156 22.11 -12.98 5.15
N ASN A 157 22.14 -13.96 6.05
CA ASN A 157 23.28 -14.85 6.20
C ASN A 157 23.23 -15.92 5.11
N MET A 158 24.25 -15.90 4.25
CA MET A 158 24.41 -16.82 3.12
C MET A 158 25.37 -18.00 3.43
N ALA A 159 25.93 -18.07 4.66
CA ALA A 159 26.81 -19.15 5.04
C ALA A 159 26.07 -20.51 4.97
N GLY A 160 26.55 -21.42 4.11
CA GLY A 160 25.92 -22.71 3.89
C GLY A 160 24.60 -22.68 3.11
N ALA A 161 24.30 -21.55 2.45
CA ALA A 161 23.10 -21.43 1.61
C ALA A 161 23.06 -22.49 0.51
N ILE A 162 21.87 -23.04 0.29
CA ILE A 162 21.63 -24.14 -0.67
C ILE A 162 20.80 -23.59 -1.82
N SER A 163 21.22 -23.89 -3.05
CA SER A 163 20.48 -23.57 -4.26
C SER A 163 19.14 -24.32 -4.30
N SER A 164 18.05 -23.63 -4.57
CA SER A 164 16.74 -24.25 -4.76
C SER A 164 16.62 -25.01 -6.10
N ILE A 165 17.56 -24.79 -7.02
CA ILE A 165 17.56 -25.41 -8.35
C ILE A 165 18.15 -26.83 -8.30
N ASN A 166 19.31 -26.99 -7.67
CA ASN A 166 20.04 -28.26 -7.68
C ASN A 166 20.19 -28.91 -6.30
N LEU A 167 19.68 -28.25 -5.25
CA LEU A 167 19.72 -28.71 -3.85
C LEU A 167 21.15 -28.96 -3.33
N GLN A 168 22.11 -28.20 -3.84
CA GLN A 168 23.50 -28.23 -3.40
C GLN A 168 23.93 -26.86 -2.85
N PRO A 169 24.93 -26.80 -1.99
CA PRO A 169 25.52 -25.52 -1.58
C PRO A 169 26.00 -24.72 -2.79
N PHE A 170 25.85 -23.40 -2.73
CA PHE A 170 26.39 -22.53 -3.76
C PHE A 170 27.91 -22.67 -3.84
N PRO A 171 28.49 -22.85 -5.04
CA PRO A 171 29.94 -22.90 -5.21
C PRO A 171 30.61 -21.54 -4.96
N SER A 172 29.91 -20.46 -5.27
CA SER A 172 30.24 -19.06 -4.93
C SER A 172 28.95 -18.25 -4.84
N ILE A 173 29.00 -17.13 -4.10
CA ILE A 173 27.90 -16.18 -4.02
C ILE A 173 28.43 -14.83 -4.51
N ASP A 174 27.99 -14.43 -5.71
CA ASP A 174 28.53 -13.27 -6.41
C ASP A 174 27.51 -12.10 -6.46
N ASP A 175 26.20 -12.40 -6.28
CA ASP A 175 25.12 -11.43 -6.27
C ASP A 175 23.98 -11.92 -5.37
N VAL A 176 23.52 -11.04 -4.47
CA VAL A 176 22.35 -11.27 -3.63
C VAL A 176 21.41 -10.08 -3.79
N ARG A 177 20.14 -10.35 -3.98
CA ARG A 177 19.12 -9.32 -4.19
C ARG A 177 17.87 -9.59 -3.36
N ILE A 178 17.16 -8.50 -3.03
CA ILE A 178 15.87 -8.51 -2.37
C ILE A 178 14.81 -7.91 -3.31
N CYS A 179 13.62 -8.47 -3.27
CA CYS A 179 12.43 -7.97 -3.93
C CYS A 179 11.21 -8.20 -3.03
N GLY A 180 10.05 -7.65 -3.37
CA GLY A 180 8.85 -7.82 -2.53
C GLY A 180 7.62 -7.10 -3.07
N ALA A 181 6.53 -7.18 -2.30
CA ALA A 181 5.23 -6.65 -2.68
C ALA A 181 5.09 -5.14 -2.44
N ASN A 182 5.90 -4.56 -1.54
CA ASN A 182 5.70 -3.21 -1.04
C ASN A 182 6.84 -2.29 -1.47
N ALA A 183 6.52 -1.24 -2.23
CA ALA A 183 7.53 -0.26 -2.65
C ALA A 183 8.35 0.27 -1.46
N PRO A 184 9.70 0.45 -1.61
CA PRO A 184 10.45 0.40 -2.87
C PRO A 184 10.83 -1.01 -3.33
N LEU A 185 10.49 -2.05 -2.56
CA LEU A 185 10.62 -3.43 -3.04
C LEU A 185 9.56 -3.69 -4.12
N GLN A 186 9.94 -4.37 -5.18
CA GLN A 186 9.05 -4.77 -6.26
C GLN A 186 9.37 -6.18 -6.70
N TRP A 187 8.35 -6.93 -7.10
CA TRP A 187 8.54 -8.23 -7.73
C TRP A 187 9.13 -8.06 -9.13
N PRO A 188 10.08 -8.90 -9.57
CA PRO A 188 10.66 -8.81 -10.89
C PRO A 188 9.59 -9.00 -11.98
N ALA A 189 9.67 -8.20 -13.06
CA ALA A 189 8.77 -8.34 -14.19
C ALA A 189 8.95 -9.70 -14.88
N GLY A 190 7.83 -10.38 -15.16
CA GLY A 190 7.85 -11.69 -15.81
C GLY A 190 8.24 -12.84 -14.89
N GLY A 191 8.24 -12.61 -13.58
CA GLY A 191 8.63 -13.61 -12.59
C GLY A 191 10.15 -13.78 -12.47
N TRP A 192 10.54 -14.62 -11.51
CA TRP A 192 11.92 -15.09 -11.43
C TRP A 192 12.19 -15.91 -12.69
N PRO A 193 13.13 -15.65 -13.54
CA PRO A 193 14.58 -15.67 -13.38
C PRO A 193 15.35 -14.48 -13.96
N ASN A 194 14.79 -13.36 -14.23
CA ASN A 194 15.56 -12.30 -14.86
C ASN A 194 16.19 -11.40 -13.78
N ALA A 195 17.49 -11.12 -13.92
CA ALA A 195 18.18 -10.07 -13.17
C ALA A 195 17.57 -8.71 -13.54
N ASP A 196 16.33 -8.46 -13.08
CA ASP A 196 15.69 -7.17 -13.21
C ASP A 196 16.36 -6.21 -12.23
N SER A 197 17.44 -5.60 -12.67
CA SER A 197 18.25 -4.66 -11.87
C SER A 197 17.48 -3.37 -11.54
N ILE A 198 16.33 -3.13 -12.20
CA ILE A 198 15.50 -1.95 -11.97
C ILE A 198 14.57 -2.19 -10.77
N ARG A 199 14.02 -3.41 -10.65
CA ARG A 199 13.01 -3.73 -9.62
C ARG A 199 13.55 -4.44 -8.41
N THR A 200 14.72 -5.05 -8.50
CA THR A 200 15.37 -5.75 -7.39
C THR A 200 16.48 -4.92 -6.80
N ILE A 201 16.62 -4.97 -5.48
CA ILE A 201 17.63 -4.20 -4.76
C ILE A 201 18.80 -5.13 -4.42
N LYS A 202 20.01 -4.74 -4.83
CA LYS A 202 21.23 -5.48 -4.54
C LYS A 202 21.66 -5.30 -3.08
N LEU A 203 22.03 -6.39 -2.41
CA LEU A 203 22.69 -6.42 -1.13
C LEU A 203 24.21 -6.51 -1.32
N TYR A 204 24.97 -6.22 -0.27
CA TYR A 204 26.42 -6.17 -0.29
C TYR A 204 27.01 -6.94 0.90
N ASP A 205 28.20 -7.55 0.67
CA ASP A 205 29.07 -8.17 1.67
C ASP A 205 30.50 -7.61 1.46
N ASN A 206 30.63 -6.28 1.64
CA ASN A 206 31.85 -5.54 1.29
C ASN A 206 32.23 -4.46 2.31
N GLY A 207 31.62 -4.45 3.49
CA GLY A 207 31.81 -3.46 4.53
C GLY A 207 31.19 -2.10 4.22
N THR A 208 30.27 -1.99 3.25
CA THR A 208 29.59 -0.74 2.86
C THR A 208 28.10 -0.96 2.59
N ASN A 209 27.32 0.13 2.38
CA ASN A 209 25.90 0.08 2.04
C ASN A 209 25.00 -0.65 3.07
N GLY A 210 25.34 -0.51 4.36
CA GLY A 210 24.65 -1.19 5.45
C GLY A 210 25.34 -2.48 5.90
N ASP A 211 26.24 -3.01 5.11
CA ASP A 211 27.13 -4.09 5.55
C ASP A 211 28.22 -3.57 6.49
N VAL A 212 28.58 -4.38 7.51
CA VAL A 212 29.55 -4.00 8.56
C VAL A 212 30.90 -4.66 8.35
N THR A 213 30.90 -5.92 7.89
CA THR A 213 32.15 -6.72 7.85
C THR A 213 32.24 -7.42 6.49
N ALA A 214 33.19 -6.94 5.67
CA ALA A 214 33.38 -7.52 4.34
C ALA A 214 33.77 -9.01 4.40
N GLY A 215 33.14 -9.83 3.61
CA GLY A 215 33.45 -11.24 3.41
C GLY A 215 33.03 -12.17 4.55
N ASP A 216 32.08 -11.77 5.40
CA ASP A 216 31.59 -12.61 6.50
C ASP A 216 30.37 -13.45 6.09
N ASN A 217 29.96 -13.38 4.83
CA ASN A 217 28.78 -13.99 4.24
C ASN A 217 27.45 -13.43 4.76
N VAL A 218 27.44 -12.28 5.41
CA VAL A 218 26.22 -11.56 5.80
C VAL A 218 26.00 -10.39 4.85
N TRP A 219 25.16 -10.61 3.86
CA TRP A 219 24.81 -9.61 2.87
C TRP A 219 23.78 -8.65 3.41
N SER A 220 24.02 -7.34 3.27
CA SER A 220 23.19 -6.32 3.88
C SER A 220 22.82 -5.19 2.93
N ARG A 221 21.67 -4.55 3.18
CA ARG A 221 21.23 -3.33 2.53
C ARG A 221 20.24 -2.58 3.39
N GLU A 222 20.41 -1.27 3.49
CA GLU A 222 19.36 -0.38 4.01
C GLU A 222 18.39 -0.03 2.90
N VAL A 223 17.08 -0.13 3.21
CA VAL A 223 15.98 0.18 2.33
C VAL A 223 15.05 1.16 3.05
N ILE A 224 14.76 2.29 2.42
CA ILE A 224 13.88 3.31 2.98
C ILE A 224 12.49 3.11 2.40
N PHE A 225 11.56 2.74 3.26
CA PHE A 225 10.13 2.72 2.94
C PHE A 225 9.58 4.14 3.12
N PRO A 226 8.82 4.69 2.16
CA PRO A 226 8.26 6.02 2.30
C PRO A 226 7.23 6.08 3.42
N GLN A 227 6.92 7.29 3.90
CA GLN A 227 5.77 7.53 4.77
C GLN A 227 4.50 6.90 4.16
N TYR A 228 3.58 6.47 5.01
CA TYR A 228 2.36 5.76 4.63
C TYR A 228 2.60 4.40 3.96
N SER A 229 3.74 3.77 4.23
CA SER A 229 3.96 2.38 3.84
C SER A 229 3.11 1.44 4.68
N PRO A 230 2.59 0.33 4.09
CA PRO A 230 1.86 -0.68 4.85
C PRO A 230 2.67 -1.23 6.02
N LEU A 231 2.02 -1.59 7.12
CA LEU A 231 2.71 -2.16 8.28
C LEU A 231 3.21 -3.59 8.06
N SER A 232 2.65 -4.32 7.11
CA SER A 232 3.11 -5.67 6.74
C SER A 232 3.91 -5.60 5.46
N ILE A 233 5.17 -5.98 5.53
CA ILE A 233 6.09 -6.00 4.39
C ILE A 233 6.41 -7.45 4.03
N GLN A 234 6.13 -7.81 2.79
CA GLN A 234 6.41 -9.11 2.20
C GLN A 234 7.61 -9.02 1.24
N TYR A 235 8.57 -9.91 1.37
CA TYR A 235 9.80 -9.89 0.57
C TYR A 235 10.43 -11.28 0.40
N LYS A 236 11.41 -11.36 -0.50
CA LYS A 236 12.17 -12.56 -0.78
C LYS A 236 13.57 -12.22 -1.25
N TYR A 237 14.53 -13.11 -0.97
CA TYR A 237 15.87 -13.01 -1.50
C TYR A 237 16.07 -13.93 -2.70
N GLY A 238 17.04 -13.57 -3.55
CA GLY A 238 17.53 -14.39 -4.63
C GLY A 238 19.04 -14.21 -4.77
N ALA A 239 19.72 -15.27 -5.22
CA ALA A 239 21.17 -15.30 -5.36
C ALA A 239 21.60 -15.66 -6.79
N ASN A 240 22.71 -15.08 -7.24
CA ASN A 240 23.42 -15.41 -8.47
C ASN A 240 22.54 -15.38 -9.74
N TRP A 241 21.61 -14.44 -9.86
CA TRP A 241 20.68 -14.35 -10.97
C TRP A 241 21.37 -14.14 -12.32
N GLY A 242 21.06 -15.03 -13.26
CA GLY A 242 21.60 -14.97 -14.62
C GLY A 242 23.12 -15.17 -14.71
N LEU A 243 23.78 -15.50 -13.61
CA LEU A 243 25.23 -15.70 -13.60
C LEU A 243 25.60 -17.13 -14.07
N ALA A 244 26.78 -17.24 -14.69
CA ALA A 244 27.33 -18.51 -15.15
C ALA A 244 27.58 -19.49 -13.98
N SER A 245 27.88 -18.98 -12.78
CA SER A 245 28.01 -19.78 -11.54
C SER A 245 26.73 -20.53 -11.16
N ASN A 246 25.61 -20.16 -11.74
CA ASN A 246 24.30 -20.81 -11.54
C ASN A 246 23.69 -21.27 -12.87
N ASN A 247 24.51 -21.63 -13.88
CA ASN A 247 24.08 -22.03 -15.22
C ASN A 247 23.09 -21.05 -15.88
N GLY A 248 23.19 -19.74 -15.58
CA GLY A 248 22.27 -18.73 -16.03
C GLY A 248 20.88 -18.82 -15.39
N GLY A 249 20.73 -19.69 -14.40
CA GLY A 249 19.48 -19.87 -13.67
C GLY A 249 19.27 -18.80 -12.62
N ASN A 250 18.10 -18.88 -12.03
CA ASN A 250 17.62 -18.02 -10.99
C ASN A 250 17.46 -18.85 -9.71
N ASP A 251 18.12 -18.44 -8.67
CA ASP A 251 18.02 -19.10 -7.39
C ASP A 251 17.36 -18.18 -6.36
N ASN A 252 16.05 -18.28 -6.33
CA ASN A 252 15.29 -17.70 -5.23
C ASN A 252 15.18 -18.73 -4.09
N GLU A 253 14.92 -18.22 -2.89
CA GLU A 253 14.74 -19.08 -1.72
C GLU A 253 13.52 -19.98 -1.88
N ASN A 254 13.70 -21.29 -1.65
CA ASN A 254 12.64 -22.33 -1.55
C ASN A 254 11.52 -22.29 -2.61
N GLY A 255 11.78 -21.74 -3.81
CA GLY A 255 10.80 -21.75 -4.90
C GLY A 255 9.62 -20.80 -4.72
N VAL A 256 8.55 -21.07 -5.49
CA VAL A 256 7.35 -20.22 -5.52
C VAL A 256 6.45 -20.51 -4.30
N GLY A 257 5.92 -19.46 -3.68
CA GLY A 257 4.85 -19.55 -2.68
C GLY A 257 5.28 -19.51 -1.21
N ALA A 258 6.57 -19.36 -0.92
CA ALA A 258 7.05 -19.07 0.43
C ALA A 258 7.85 -17.75 0.44
N ASP A 259 7.54 -16.86 1.35
CA ASP A 259 8.14 -15.53 1.44
C ASP A 259 8.51 -15.18 2.88
N HIS A 260 9.28 -14.12 3.05
CA HIS A 260 9.54 -13.50 4.34
C HIS A 260 8.52 -12.41 4.61
N PHE A 261 8.23 -12.20 5.88
CA PHE A 261 7.37 -11.12 6.35
C PHE A 261 8.01 -10.41 7.55
N ILE A 262 7.85 -9.09 7.61
CA ILE A 262 8.09 -8.29 8.81
C ILE A 262 6.86 -7.44 9.09
N THR A 263 6.66 -7.10 10.36
CA THR A 263 5.59 -6.18 10.79
C THR A 263 6.22 -4.92 11.35
N LEU A 264 5.90 -3.79 10.72
CA LEU A 264 6.28 -2.46 11.18
C LEU A 264 5.29 -1.96 12.23
N THR A 265 5.68 -0.94 12.98
CA THR A 265 4.72 -0.16 13.79
C THR A 265 4.55 1.23 13.19
N PRO A 266 3.42 1.93 13.44
CA PRO A 266 3.19 3.25 12.87
C PRO A 266 4.31 4.26 13.15
N ASP A 267 4.90 4.20 14.33
CA ASP A 267 5.94 5.14 14.78
C ASP A 267 7.37 4.61 14.61
N LEU A 268 7.54 3.50 13.90
CA LEU A 268 8.87 2.96 13.61
C LEU A 268 9.65 3.93 12.72
N VAL A 269 10.88 4.19 13.09
CA VAL A 269 11.81 5.04 12.31
C VAL A 269 12.88 4.19 11.64
N SER A 270 13.49 3.28 12.38
CA SER A 270 14.43 2.32 11.82
C SER A 270 14.45 1.01 12.59
N ALA A 271 14.84 -0.05 11.90
CA ALA A 271 15.08 -1.36 12.50
C ALA A 271 16.01 -2.20 11.60
N THR A 272 16.47 -3.30 12.16
CA THR A 272 17.22 -4.33 11.45
C THR A 272 16.40 -5.62 11.41
N VAL A 273 16.44 -6.34 10.30
CA VAL A 273 15.94 -7.71 10.22
C VAL A 273 17.09 -8.66 9.90
N LEU A 274 17.15 -9.76 10.66
CA LEU A 274 18.17 -10.79 10.53
C LEU A 274 17.58 -12.02 9.88
N ASN A 275 18.02 -12.35 8.67
CA ASN A 275 17.54 -13.50 7.93
C ASN A 275 18.66 -14.52 7.70
N VAL A 276 18.26 -15.75 7.46
CA VAL A 276 19.11 -16.81 6.94
C VAL A 276 18.51 -17.27 5.63
N PHE A 277 19.31 -17.33 4.56
CA PHE A 277 18.85 -17.73 3.24
C PHE A 277 18.15 -19.09 3.28
N GLY A 278 16.95 -19.16 2.74
CA GLY A 278 16.13 -20.38 2.74
C GLY A 278 15.25 -20.56 3.99
N THR A 279 15.28 -19.65 4.96
CA THR A 279 14.45 -19.73 6.18
C THR A 279 13.32 -18.70 6.10
N MET A 280 12.20 -19.12 5.55
CA MET A 280 11.04 -18.29 5.24
C MET A 280 10.14 -18.04 6.48
N GLY A 281 9.24 -17.09 6.38
CA GLY A 281 8.21 -16.80 7.38
C GLY A 281 8.31 -15.41 7.98
N THR A 282 7.66 -15.21 9.13
CA THR A 282 7.68 -13.92 9.84
C THR A 282 8.93 -13.78 10.69
N HIS A 283 9.62 -12.65 10.55
CA HIS A 283 10.86 -12.36 11.26
C HIS A 283 10.67 -11.20 12.22
N PRO A 284 11.25 -11.27 13.43
CA PRO A 284 11.26 -10.15 14.36
C PRO A 284 12.19 -9.04 13.84
N LEU A 285 11.85 -7.81 14.16
CA LEU A 285 12.72 -6.67 14.02
C LEU A 285 13.62 -6.54 15.27
N VAL A 286 14.86 -6.14 15.06
CA VAL A 286 15.83 -5.82 16.11
C VAL A 286 16.37 -4.40 15.89
N ASP A 287 17.11 -3.86 16.88
CA ASP A 287 17.63 -2.48 16.83
C ASP A 287 16.54 -1.45 16.51
N ILE A 288 15.38 -1.59 17.18
CA ILE A 288 14.17 -0.81 16.87
C ILE A 288 14.35 0.61 17.41
N VAL A 289 14.18 1.60 16.53
CA VAL A 289 14.09 3.02 16.88
C VAL A 289 12.69 3.53 16.54
N THR A 290 11.97 4.02 17.56
CA THR A 290 10.59 4.53 17.43
C THR A 290 10.46 6.01 17.78
N ASP A 291 11.53 6.64 18.28
CA ASP A 291 11.53 8.06 18.65
C ASP A 291 12.30 8.89 17.62
N VAL A 292 11.58 9.77 16.92
CA VAL A 292 12.17 10.73 15.96
C VAL A 292 13.15 11.70 16.64
N ASN A 293 13.07 11.87 17.95
CA ASN A 293 14.00 12.72 18.69
C ASN A 293 15.45 12.18 18.75
N GLU A 294 15.66 10.87 18.50
CA GLU A 294 16.99 10.28 18.45
C GLU A 294 17.66 10.40 17.06
N ILE A 295 16.88 10.67 15.99
CA ILE A 295 17.42 10.81 14.64
C ILE A 295 17.56 12.30 14.31
N LYS A 296 18.64 12.90 14.79
CA LYS A 296 18.97 14.31 14.54
C LYS A 296 19.31 14.65 13.07
N ASP A 297 19.35 13.67 12.16
CA ASP A 297 19.87 13.85 10.81
C ASP A 297 18.88 13.52 9.67
N LEU A 298 17.65 13.10 9.96
CA LEU A 298 16.62 12.97 8.91
C LEU A 298 15.94 14.31 8.66
N VAL A 299 16.53 15.09 7.79
CA VAL A 299 15.87 16.30 7.26
C VAL A 299 14.78 15.84 6.29
N PRO A 300 13.50 16.20 6.53
CA PRO A 300 12.43 15.90 5.57
C PRO A 300 12.79 16.46 4.20
N VAL A 301 12.50 15.70 3.15
CA VAL A 301 12.80 16.14 1.76
C VAL A 301 11.63 16.86 1.11
N VAL A 302 10.46 16.86 1.76
CA VAL A 302 9.23 17.52 1.27
C VAL A 302 8.52 18.22 2.41
N TYR A 303 7.77 19.29 2.08
CA TYR A 303 6.78 19.86 2.97
C TYR A 303 5.58 18.94 3.07
N ASP A 304 5.07 18.70 4.27
CA ASP A 304 3.82 17.99 4.48
C ASP A 304 3.02 18.58 5.63
N LEU A 305 1.69 18.52 5.49
CA LEU A 305 0.73 18.81 6.55
C LEU A 305 -0.14 17.57 6.76
N GLY A 306 0.10 16.85 7.83
CA GLY A 306 -0.66 15.66 8.20
C GLY A 306 -2.11 15.94 8.57
N GLN A 307 -2.98 14.93 8.47
CA GLN A 307 -4.32 14.98 9.03
C GLN A 307 -4.22 15.02 10.55
N ASN A 308 -5.04 15.86 11.18
CA ASN A 308 -5.11 15.90 12.65
C ASN A 308 -5.63 14.58 13.22
N TYR A 309 -5.07 14.14 14.32
CA TYR A 309 -5.52 12.93 15.01
C TYR A 309 -5.69 13.17 16.52
N PRO A 310 -6.83 12.69 17.08
CA PRO A 310 -7.99 12.09 16.42
C PRO A 310 -8.76 13.09 15.52
N ASN A 311 -9.50 12.58 14.52
CA ASN A 311 -10.46 13.33 13.71
C ASN A 311 -11.63 12.39 13.32
N PRO A 312 -12.87 12.60 13.78
CA PRO A 312 -13.31 13.71 14.65
C PRO A 312 -12.63 13.70 16.04
N PHE A 313 -12.54 14.88 16.68
CA PHE A 313 -11.86 15.06 17.96
C PHE A 313 -12.73 15.72 19.04
N ASN A 314 -12.38 15.51 20.33
CA ASN A 314 -13.07 16.08 21.49
C ASN A 314 -12.13 16.16 22.72
N PRO A 315 -11.86 17.33 23.30
CA PRO A 315 -11.81 18.62 22.64
C PRO A 315 -10.44 18.89 21.99
N SER A 316 -9.48 17.94 22.14
CA SER A 316 -8.09 18.12 21.74
C SER A 316 -7.70 17.22 20.59
N THR A 317 -6.79 17.69 19.76
CA THR A 317 -6.21 16.95 18.64
C THR A 317 -4.76 17.36 18.40
N THR A 318 -3.98 16.54 17.73
CA THR A 318 -2.59 16.81 17.33
C THR A 318 -2.49 16.90 15.82
N ILE A 319 -1.76 17.90 15.34
CA ILE A 319 -1.46 18.13 13.92
C ILE A 319 0.05 17.90 13.74
N LYS A 320 0.42 16.95 12.87
CA LYS A 320 1.81 16.70 12.47
C LYS A 320 2.10 17.42 11.16
N PHE A 321 3.31 17.95 11.01
CA PHE A 321 3.77 18.55 9.75
C PHE A 321 5.27 18.46 9.61
N SER A 322 5.76 18.51 8.37
CA SER A 322 7.19 18.46 8.05
C SER A 322 7.61 19.67 7.21
N ILE A 323 8.83 20.13 7.45
CA ILE A 323 9.48 21.21 6.67
C ILE A 323 10.88 20.77 6.25
N PRO A 324 11.20 20.76 4.94
CA PRO A 324 12.48 20.26 4.42
C PRO A 324 13.61 21.29 4.56
N GLU A 325 13.30 22.53 4.80
CA GLU A 325 14.27 23.61 4.92
C GLU A 325 13.85 24.64 5.98
N SER A 326 14.86 25.23 6.62
CA SER A 326 14.63 26.23 7.69
C SER A 326 13.95 27.48 7.15
N GLY A 327 13.00 28.03 7.92
CA GLY A 327 12.30 29.26 7.58
C GLY A 327 11.15 29.57 8.52
N MET A 328 10.45 30.67 8.20
CA MET A 328 9.24 31.06 8.91
C MET A 328 8.12 30.07 8.62
N VAL A 329 7.47 29.58 9.66
CA VAL A 329 6.36 28.63 9.59
C VAL A 329 5.18 29.16 10.36
N THR A 330 4.00 29.15 9.73
CA THR A 330 2.75 29.57 10.36
C THR A 330 1.73 28.44 10.24
N LEU A 331 1.13 28.03 11.38
CA LEU A 331 0.03 27.07 11.41
C LEU A 331 -1.17 27.73 12.08
N ARG A 332 -2.26 27.92 11.33
CA ARG A 332 -3.45 28.66 11.75
C ARG A 332 -4.71 27.81 11.57
N VAL A 333 -5.70 28.06 12.43
CA VAL A 333 -7.00 27.38 12.41
C VAL A 333 -8.10 28.42 12.07
N PHE A 334 -9.03 27.99 11.20
CA PHE A 334 -10.12 28.82 10.70
C PHE A 334 -11.47 28.09 10.87
N ASN A 335 -12.53 28.88 11.08
CA ASN A 335 -13.90 28.39 11.03
C ASN A 335 -14.41 28.32 9.57
N MET A 336 -15.65 27.85 9.39
CA MET A 336 -16.29 27.74 8.07
C MET A 336 -16.47 29.06 7.32
N LEU A 337 -16.42 30.19 8.02
CA LEU A 337 -16.51 31.54 7.43
C LEU A 337 -15.13 32.06 7.01
N GLY A 338 -14.06 31.32 7.20
CA GLY A 338 -12.69 31.74 6.94
C GLY A 338 -12.10 32.66 7.99
N GLN A 339 -12.75 32.82 9.15
CA GLN A 339 -12.23 33.63 10.24
C GLN A 339 -11.21 32.78 11.01
N GLU A 340 -10.04 33.37 11.29
CA GLU A 340 -9.02 32.74 12.13
C GLU A 340 -9.54 32.64 13.58
N VAL A 341 -9.47 31.43 14.13
CA VAL A 341 -9.90 31.10 15.50
C VAL A 341 -8.73 30.74 16.41
N ALA A 342 -7.58 30.35 15.82
CA ALA A 342 -6.34 30.09 16.56
C ALA A 342 -5.12 30.21 15.67
N THR A 343 -3.98 30.63 16.23
CA THR A 343 -2.64 30.47 15.66
C THR A 343 -1.89 29.50 16.53
N LEU A 344 -1.59 28.31 15.99
CA LEU A 344 -0.90 27.25 16.72
C LEU A 344 0.62 27.38 16.66
N LEU A 345 1.12 27.97 15.58
CA LEU A 345 2.54 28.23 15.37
C LEU A 345 2.71 29.49 14.52
N ASN A 346 3.68 30.32 14.88
CA ASN A 346 4.15 31.46 14.08
C ASN A 346 5.58 31.79 14.50
N SER A 347 6.57 31.00 13.96
CA SER A 347 7.98 31.17 14.33
C SER A 347 8.90 30.58 13.28
N GLU A 348 10.16 31.00 13.30
CA GLU A 348 11.20 30.29 12.55
C GLU A 348 11.39 28.87 13.08
N LYS A 349 11.51 27.92 12.18
CA LYS A 349 11.80 26.51 12.44
C LYS A 349 12.95 26.04 11.56
N THR A 350 13.75 25.14 12.10
CA THR A 350 14.75 24.41 11.30
C THR A 350 14.06 23.31 10.49
N ALA A 351 14.71 22.81 9.46
CA ALA A 351 14.23 21.61 8.76
C ALA A 351 13.97 20.49 9.78
N GLY A 352 12.80 19.83 9.67
CA GLY A 352 12.39 18.80 10.65
C GLY A 352 10.92 18.47 10.60
N VAL A 353 10.52 17.50 11.42
CA VAL A 353 9.13 17.10 11.66
C VAL A 353 8.66 17.70 12.98
N TYR A 354 7.42 18.19 13.01
CA TYR A 354 6.85 18.93 14.14
C TYR A 354 5.45 18.44 14.45
N GLU A 355 5.06 18.62 15.71
CA GLU A 355 3.70 18.39 16.19
C GLU A 355 3.17 19.66 16.85
N ALA A 356 1.90 19.97 16.59
CA ALA A 356 1.17 21.05 17.24
C ALA A 356 -0.12 20.50 17.86
N SER A 357 -0.27 20.68 19.16
CA SER A 357 -1.52 20.35 19.86
C SER A 357 -2.52 21.48 19.73
N PHE A 358 -3.76 21.14 19.47
CA PHE A 358 -4.88 22.09 19.42
C PHE A 358 -5.95 21.68 20.42
N ASP A 359 -6.26 22.59 21.36
CA ASP A 359 -7.39 22.48 22.30
C ASP A 359 -8.52 23.41 21.85
N ALA A 360 -9.62 22.82 21.41
CA ALA A 360 -10.81 23.49 20.95
C ALA A 360 -11.91 23.53 22.02
N SER A 361 -11.58 23.45 23.33
CA SER A 361 -12.55 23.47 24.44
C SER A 361 -13.43 24.71 24.45
N ALA A 362 -12.93 25.84 23.94
CA ALA A 362 -13.67 27.10 23.84
C ALA A 362 -14.52 27.24 22.56
N LEU A 363 -14.41 26.31 21.61
CA LEU A 363 -15.09 26.36 20.32
C LEU A 363 -16.35 25.47 20.30
N SER A 364 -17.29 25.75 19.40
CA SER A 364 -18.50 24.94 19.20
C SER A 364 -18.20 23.73 18.32
N SER A 365 -18.98 22.63 18.49
CA SER A 365 -18.93 21.52 17.57
C SER A 365 -19.14 21.97 16.12
N GLY A 366 -18.36 21.44 15.19
CA GLY A 366 -18.43 21.86 13.80
C GLY A 366 -17.19 21.52 12.98
N ILE A 367 -17.19 21.99 11.75
CA ILE A 367 -16.07 21.86 10.81
C ILE A 367 -15.14 23.06 10.97
N TYR A 368 -13.84 22.77 11.03
CA TYR A 368 -12.76 23.74 11.04
C TYR A 368 -11.73 23.37 9.99
N PHE A 369 -10.93 24.33 9.58
CA PHE A 369 -9.81 24.15 8.67
C PHE A 369 -8.54 24.61 9.35
N TYR A 370 -7.42 23.96 9.04
CA TYR A 370 -6.12 24.44 9.48
C TYR A 370 -5.17 24.52 8.29
N THR A 371 -4.35 25.57 8.28
CA THR A 371 -3.45 25.88 7.16
C THR A 371 -2.04 26.02 7.67
N LEU A 372 -1.12 25.31 7.04
CA LEU A 372 0.33 25.45 7.19
C LEU A 372 0.85 26.32 6.04
N ASP A 373 1.51 27.42 6.39
CA ASP A 373 2.23 28.27 5.45
C ASP A 373 3.73 28.26 5.79
N SER A 374 4.58 27.98 4.81
CA SER A 374 6.03 28.09 4.94
C SER A 374 6.66 28.31 3.58
N LYS A 375 7.41 29.39 3.42
CA LYS A 375 8.04 29.82 2.15
C LYS A 375 7.06 29.75 0.97
N ASN A 376 7.26 28.83 0.03
CA ASN A 376 6.45 28.65 -1.16
C ASN A 376 5.43 27.50 -1.03
N PHE A 377 5.24 26.99 0.19
CA PHE A 377 4.30 25.91 0.47
C PHE A 377 3.13 26.40 1.30
N THR A 378 1.93 26.11 0.84
CA THR A 378 0.68 26.32 1.58
C THR A 378 -0.16 25.06 1.44
N SER A 379 -0.61 24.51 2.56
CA SER A 379 -1.51 23.36 2.59
C SER A 379 -2.60 23.57 3.63
N THR A 380 -3.84 23.16 3.28
CA THR A 380 -5.01 23.28 4.15
C THR A 380 -5.70 21.95 4.28
N LYS A 381 -6.05 21.59 5.52
CA LYS A 381 -6.84 20.38 5.82
C LYS A 381 -8.06 20.68 6.66
N LYS A 382 -9.04 19.79 6.60
CA LYS A 382 -10.32 19.86 7.34
C LYS A 382 -10.23 19.02 8.61
N MET A 383 -10.83 19.52 9.70
CA MET A 383 -11.03 18.75 10.94
C MET A 383 -12.45 18.92 11.47
N VAL A 384 -12.92 17.96 12.25
CA VAL A 384 -14.28 17.92 12.81
C VAL A 384 -14.21 17.84 14.32
N LEU A 385 -14.74 18.89 14.99
CA LEU A 385 -14.89 18.93 16.44
C LEU A 385 -16.27 18.37 16.82
N LEU A 386 -16.29 17.37 17.69
CA LEU A 386 -17.48 16.80 18.31
C LEU A 386 -17.40 17.03 19.83
N LYS A 387 -18.42 17.68 20.41
CA LYS A 387 -18.60 17.83 21.85
C LYS A 387 -19.80 17.07 22.30
#